data_5df425c3e4577ae0c92750e7d2538532
#
_entry.id   5df425c3e4577ae0c92750e7d2538532
#
_cell.length_a   1.000
_cell.length_b   1.000
_cell.length_c   1.000
_cell.angle_alpha   90.00
_cell.angle_beta   90.00
_cell.angle_gamma   90.00
#
_symmetry.space_group_name_H-M   'P 1'
#
loop_
_entity.id
_entity.type
_entity.pdbx_description
1 polymer ?
#
loop_
_entity_poly.entity_id
_entity_poly.type
_entity_poly.pdbx_seq_one_letter_code
_entity_poly.pdbx_strand_id
1 'polypeptide(L)'
;MPASIRTPVLVLLLLVAAAGLCWLLWPHSPDQPYWDRALLAPLSNWTHPLGTDAIGRDLLARVVLATAMSIAIGLCAGALAAIIGLLVGATAGYLGGFVDELLMRAVDVLLALPLLLIAILLLAFFEPSLWVLMLLVGAFGALDVARTMRVEARRVASQEFVLAAQLQGHGSRYILTHHVLPNLRPALLTGISVIVPQSILV
;
A
#
# COMPACT_ATOMS: atom_id res chain seq x y z
N MET A 1 15.17 -5.99 16.89
CA MET A 1 15.12 -6.04 15.39
C MET A 1 16.47 -6.50 14.91
N PRO A 2 16.57 -7.55 14.08
CA PRO A 2 17.83 -8.00 13.51
C PRO A 2 18.45 -6.90 12.63
N ALA A 3 19.79 -6.86 12.57
CA ALA A 3 20.54 -5.83 11.85
C ALA A 3 20.14 -5.74 10.35
N SER A 4 19.70 -6.86 9.76
CA SER A 4 19.26 -6.96 8.37
C SER A 4 18.01 -6.12 8.01
N ILE A 5 17.18 -5.76 8.99
CA ILE A 5 15.96 -4.95 8.75
C ILE A 5 16.24 -3.45 9.02
N ARG A 6 17.23 -3.15 9.86
CA ARG A 6 17.53 -1.75 10.23
C ARG A 6 18.08 -0.95 9.04
N THR A 7 18.94 -1.55 8.23
CA THR A 7 19.56 -0.88 7.08
C THR A 7 18.54 -0.43 6.02
N PRO A 8 17.65 -1.28 5.47
CA PRO A 8 16.68 -0.83 4.47
C PRO A 8 15.67 0.18 5.04
N VAL A 9 15.25 0.05 6.30
CA VAL A 9 14.36 1.03 6.95
C VAL A 9 15.06 2.37 7.10
N LEU A 10 16.32 2.38 7.51
CA LEU A 10 17.10 3.61 7.65
C LEU A 10 17.31 4.30 6.30
N VAL A 11 17.62 3.55 5.24
CA VAL A 11 17.76 4.07 3.87
C VAL A 11 16.42 4.69 3.40
N LEU A 12 15.30 4.02 3.62
CA LEU A 12 13.98 4.54 3.26
C LEU A 12 13.68 5.84 4.02
N LEU A 13 13.93 5.88 5.33
CA LEU A 13 13.72 7.07 6.14
C LEU A 13 14.61 8.24 5.69
N LEU A 14 15.87 7.96 5.33
CA LEU A 14 16.79 8.98 4.80
C LEU A 14 16.32 9.51 3.45
N LEU A 15 15.82 8.65 2.55
CA LEU A 15 15.27 9.07 1.26
C LEU A 15 14.01 9.93 1.43
N VAL A 16 13.10 9.54 2.32
CA VAL A 16 11.90 10.32 2.63
C VAL A 16 12.26 11.67 3.26
N ALA A 17 13.22 11.67 4.20
CA ALA A 17 13.68 12.90 4.83
C ALA A 17 14.39 13.81 3.82
N ALA A 18 15.22 13.27 2.93
CA ALA A 18 15.89 14.03 1.88
C ALA A 18 14.90 14.63 0.88
N ALA A 19 13.88 13.85 0.47
CA ALA A 19 12.82 14.35 -0.39
C ALA A 19 12.01 15.47 0.30
N GLY A 20 11.63 15.29 1.57
CA GLY A 20 10.93 16.29 2.36
C GLY A 20 11.74 17.57 2.57
N LEU A 21 13.03 17.44 2.88
CA LEU A 21 13.94 18.57 3.02
C LEU A 21 14.12 19.32 1.69
N CYS A 22 14.28 18.57 0.61
CA CYS A 22 14.39 19.14 -0.74
C CYS A 22 13.10 19.89 -1.11
N TRP A 23 11.93 19.33 -0.83
CA TRP A 23 10.65 20.02 -1.02
C TRP A 23 10.54 21.33 -0.25
N LEU A 24 11.02 21.35 0.99
CA LEU A 24 10.91 22.52 1.87
C LEU A 24 11.89 23.63 1.48
N LEU A 25 13.08 23.27 0.99
CA LEU A 25 14.16 24.21 0.71
C LEU A 25 14.26 24.59 -0.78
N TRP A 26 13.60 23.84 -1.68
CA TRP A 26 13.73 24.07 -3.11
C TRP A 26 12.85 25.22 -3.58
N PRO A 27 13.40 26.27 -4.19
CA PRO A 27 12.65 27.49 -4.50
C PRO A 27 11.76 27.39 -5.74
N HIS A 28 11.90 26.32 -6.55
CA HIS A 28 11.19 26.18 -7.81
C HIS A 28 9.92 25.35 -7.66
N SER A 29 8.80 25.84 -8.22
CA SER A 29 7.56 25.09 -8.31
C SER A 29 7.66 23.99 -9.37
N PRO A 30 7.16 22.75 -9.12
CA PRO A 30 7.19 21.66 -10.06
C PRO A 30 6.38 21.90 -11.35
N ASP A 31 5.42 22.81 -11.31
CA ASP A 31 4.48 23.08 -12.41
C ASP A 31 4.76 24.38 -13.15
N GLN A 32 5.70 25.22 -12.66
CA GLN A 32 6.03 26.49 -13.29
C GLN A 32 6.90 26.29 -14.51
N PRO A 33 6.46 26.70 -15.73
CA PRO A 33 7.26 26.60 -16.94
C PRO A 33 8.23 27.80 -17.06
N TYR A 34 9.44 27.51 -17.47
CA TYR A 34 10.47 28.50 -17.85
C TYR A 34 10.80 28.29 -19.33
N TRP A 35 10.03 28.90 -20.21
CA TRP A 35 10.09 28.69 -21.66
C TRP A 35 11.46 28.97 -22.29
N ASP A 36 12.19 29.91 -21.70
CA ASP A 36 13.55 30.28 -22.08
C ASP A 36 14.61 29.24 -21.66
N ARG A 37 14.23 28.27 -20.84
CA ARG A 37 15.10 27.24 -20.26
C ARG A 37 14.60 25.82 -20.55
N ALA A 38 13.94 25.63 -21.67
CA ALA A 38 13.47 24.31 -22.08
C ALA A 38 14.67 23.39 -22.44
N LEU A 39 14.54 22.09 -22.07
CA LEU A 39 15.51 21.04 -22.41
C LEU A 39 16.94 21.31 -21.92
N LEU A 40 17.10 21.99 -20.79
CA LEU A 40 18.43 22.09 -20.17
C LEU A 40 18.94 20.72 -19.76
N ALA A 41 20.20 20.45 -20.11
CA ALA A 41 20.87 19.22 -19.70
C ALA A 41 21.14 19.21 -18.17
N PRO A 42 21.16 18.03 -17.53
CA PRO A 42 21.57 17.91 -16.13
C PRO A 42 22.92 18.54 -15.89
N LEU A 43 23.10 19.22 -14.74
CA LEU A 43 24.33 19.90 -14.31
C LEU A 43 24.78 21.05 -15.19
N SER A 44 24.03 21.45 -16.20
CA SER A 44 24.34 22.63 -17.03
C SER A 44 24.09 23.96 -16.33
N ASN A 45 23.18 23.97 -15.34
CA ASN A 45 22.80 25.13 -14.56
C ASN A 45 22.53 24.77 -13.11
N TRP A 46 23.17 25.46 -12.17
CA TRP A 46 22.98 25.22 -10.73
C TRP A 46 21.57 25.55 -10.22
N THR A 47 20.82 26.40 -10.94
CA THR A 47 19.41 26.68 -10.58
C THR A 47 18.49 25.51 -10.94
N HIS A 48 18.88 24.64 -11.87
CA HIS A 48 18.16 23.44 -12.30
C HIS A 48 19.11 22.25 -12.38
N PRO A 49 19.53 21.65 -11.24
CA PRO A 49 20.59 20.64 -11.20
C PRO A 49 20.30 19.38 -12.03
N LEU A 50 19.04 18.97 -12.10
CA LEU A 50 18.61 17.85 -12.95
C LEU A 50 18.13 18.28 -14.33
N GLY A 51 18.30 19.59 -14.65
CA GLY A 51 17.82 20.16 -15.91
C GLY A 51 16.31 20.44 -15.91
N THR A 52 15.77 20.65 -17.11
CA THR A 52 14.37 21.00 -17.33
C THR A 52 13.73 20.11 -18.40
N ASP A 53 12.40 19.99 -18.36
CA ASP A 53 11.63 19.25 -19.37
C ASP A 53 11.41 20.08 -20.66
N ALA A 54 10.62 19.52 -21.60
CA ALA A 54 10.35 20.13 -22.90
C ALA A 54 9.64 21.50 -22.82
N ILE A 55 9.00 21.81 -21.70
CA ILE A 55 8.32 23.11 -21.46
C ILE A 55 9.03 23.94 -20.37
N GLY A 56 10.25 23.56 -20.02
CA GLY A 56 11.09 24.29 -19.09
C GLY A 56 10.80 24.08 -17.60
N ARG A 57 10.00 23.07 -17.20
CA ARG A 57 9.75 22.80 -15.78
C ARG A 57 10.94 22.13 -15.13
N ASP A 58 11.22 22.48 -13.87
CA ASP A 58 12.33 21.94 -13.10
C ASP A 58 12.16 20.45 -12.80
N LEU A 59 13.08 19.61 -13.30
CA LEU A 59 13.02 18.17 -13.11
C LEU A 59 13.25 17.74 -11.68
N LEU A 60 14.10 18.46 -10.91
CA LEU A 60 14.33 18.14 -9.50
C LEU A 60 13.06 18.34 -8.67
N ALA A 61 12.40 19.50 -8.82
CA ALA A 61 11.14 19.79 -8.14
C ALA A 61 10.07 18.72 -8.45
N ARG A 62 10.00 18.29 -9.72
CA ARG A 62 9.04 17.26 -10.16
C ARG A 62 9.35 15.89 -9.58
N VAL A 63 10.60 15.48 -9.56
CA VAL A 63 11.03 14.19 -8.96
C VAL A 63 10.73 14.16 -7.47
N VAL A 64 10.99 15.27 -6.76
CA VAL A 64 10.69 15.37 -5.32
C VAL A 64 9.19 15.27 -5.07
N LEU A 65 8.37 15.99 -5.84
CA LEU A 65 6.90 15.91 -5.72
C LEU A 65 6.40 14.50 -6.05
N ALA A 66 6.85 13.91 -7.16
CA ALA A 66 6.47 12.56 -7.57
C ALA A 66 6.84 11.52 -6.50
N THR A 67 8.02 11.64 -5.88
CA THR A 67 8.44 10.76 -4.78
C THR A 67 7.51 10.87 -3.58
N ALA A 68 7.16 12.10 -3.17
CA ALA A 68 6.24 12.31 -2.06
C ALA A 68 4.85 11.74 -2.34
N MET A 69 4.33 11.95 -3.56
CA MET A 69 3.04 11.39 -3.98
C MET A 69 3.07 9.86 -4.02
N SER A 70 4.11 9.26 -4.59
CA SER A 70 4.26 7.80 -4.65
C SER A 70 4.29 7.16 -3.26
N ILE A 71 5.04 7.75 -2.32
CA ILE A 71 5.07 7.29 -0.93
C ILE A 71 3.70 7.40 -0.27
N ALA A 72 3.01 8.54 -0.45
CA ALA A 72 1.67 8.73 0.11
C ALA A 72 0.67 7.71 -0.44
N ILE A 73 0.66 7.48 -1.76
CA ILE A 73 -0.19 6.47 -2.41
C ILE A 73 0.13 5.09 -1.86
N GLY A 74 1.41 4.69 -1.86
CA GLY A 74 1.83 3.37 -1.39
C GLY A 74 1.45 3.10 0.07
N LEU A 75 1.67 4.08 0.96
CA LEU A 75 1.33 3.94 2.38
C LEU A 75 -0.19 3.91 2.62
N CYS A 76 -0.94 4.82 2.00
CA CYS A 76 -2.40 4.87 2.16
C CYS A 76 -3.08 3.64 1.56
N ALA A 77 -2.73 3.27 0.32
CA ALA A 77 -3.26 2.07 -0.32
C ALA A 77 -2.85 0.80 0.43
N GLY A 78 -1.58 0.70 0.86
CA GLY A 78 -1.08 -0.41 1.66
C GLY A 78 -1.78 -0.55 3.02
N ALA A 79 -2.03 0.57 3.72
CA ALA A 79 -2.78 0.56 4.98
C ALA A 79 -4.23 0.11 4.78
N LEU A 80 -4.90 0.61 3.73
CA LEU A 80 -6.26 0.21 3.39
C LEU A 80 -6.32 -1.28 3.05
N ALA A 81 -5.40 -1.76 2.21
CA ALA A 81 -5.29 -3.17 1.85
C ALA A 81 -5.05 -4.06 3.08
N ALA A 82 -4.17 -3.64 3.98
CA ALA A 82 -3.87 -4.37 5.21
C ALA A 82 -5.10 -4.47 6.12
N ILE A 83 -5.80 -3.37 6.36
CA ILE A 83 -6.96 -3.33 7.26
C ILE A 83 -8.09 -4.20 6.71
N ILE A 84 -8.51 -3.96 5.46
CA ILE A 84 -9.62 -4.70 4.84
C ILE A 84 -9.25 -6.17 4.67
N GLY A 85 -8.07 -6.44 4.11
CA GLY A 85 -7.61 -7.81 3.86
C GLY A 85 -7.42 -8.62 5.14
N LEU A 86 -6.90 -8.02 6.21
CA LEU A 86 -6.81 -8.66 7.53
C LEU A 86 -8.19 -9.01 8.07
N LEU A 87 -9.13 -8.07 8.06
CA LEU A 87 -10.47 -8.30 8.60
C LEU A 87 -11.22 -9.37 7.83
N VAL A 88 -11.22 -9.29 6.50
CA VAL A 88 -11.90 -10.27 5.64
C VAL A 88 -11.22 -11.64 5.73
N GLY A 89 -9.90 -11.69 5.58
CA GLY A 89 -9.17 -12.95 5.58
C GLY A 89 -9.16 -13.64 6.94
N ALA A 90 -8.94 -12.91 8.04
CA ALA A 90 -8.97 -13.48 9.38
C ALA A 90 -10.36 -14.03 9.74
N THR A 91 -11.41 -13.30 9.38
CA THR A 91 -12.79 -13.74 9.63
C THR A 91 -13.13 -15.00 8.84
N ALA A 92 -12.83 -15.01 7.54
CA ALA A 92 -13.01 -16.16 6.67
C ALA A 92 -12.23 -17.37 7.15
N GLY A 93 -10.93 -17.20 7.44
CA GLY A 93 -10.05 -18.29 7.85
C GLY A 93 -10.39 -18.89 9.21
N TYR A 94 -10.81 -18.06 10.17
CA TYR A 94 -11.15 -18.53 11.52
C TYR A 94 -12.56 -19.15 11.59
N LEU A 95 -13.60 -18.50 11.03
CA LEU A 95 -14.96 -18.99 11.12
C LEU A 95 -15.21 -20.19 10.20
N GLY A 96 -14.56 -20.23 9.03
CA GLY A 96 -14.73 -21.32 8.09
C GLY A 96 -16.15 -21.44 7.50
N GLY A 97 -16.47 -22.61 6.95
CA GLY A 97 -17.81 -22.96 6.47
C GLY A 97 -18.39 -21.93 5.49
N PHE A 98 -19.68 -21.62 5.65
CA PHE A 98 -20.41 -20.70 4.76
C PHE A 98 -19.85 -19.29 4.73
N VAL A 99 -19.35 -18.77 5.87
CA VAL A 99 -18.74 -17.40 5.94
C VAL A 99 -17.48 -17.34 5.08
N ASP A 100 -16.63 -18.34 5.19
CA ASP A 100 -15.42 -18.44 4.39
C ASP A 100 -15.75 -18.55 2.89
N GLU A 101 -16.69 -19.42 2.53
CA GLU A 101 -17.10 -19.59 1.14
C GLU A 101 -17.66 -18.31 0.54
N LEU A 102 -18.56 -17.62 1.26
CA LEU A 102 -19.17 -16.37 0.80
C LEU A 102 -18.13 -15.26 0.60
N LEU A 103 -17.26 -15.03 1.61
CA LEU A 103 -16.25 -13.99 1.54
C LEU A 103 -15.23 -14.26 0.44
N MET A 104 -14.78 -15.50 0.29
CA MET A 104 -13.79 -15.83 -0.73
C MET A 104 -14.39 -15.85 -2.14
N ARG A 105 -15.66 -16.22 -2.32
CA ARG A 105 -16.33 -16.05 -3.62
C ARG A 105 -16.41 -14.58 -4.03
N ALA A 106 -16.73 -13.69 -3.09
CA ALA A 106 -16.71 -12.24 -3.37
C ALA A 106 -15.30 -11.77 -3.77
N VAL A 107 -14.26 -12.20 -3.05
CA VAL A 107 -12.86 -11.91 -3.39
C VAL A 107 -12.51 -12.45 -4.78
N ASP A 108 -12.90 -13.69 -5.10
CA ASP A 108 -12.59 -14.32 -6.38
C ASP A 108 -13.28 -13.62 -7.56
N VAL A 109 -14.54 -13.21 -7.39
CA VAL A 109 -15.28 -12.43 -8.40
C VAL A 109 -14.60 -11.08 -8.65
N LEU A 110 -14.18 -10.38 -7.60
CA LEU A 110 -13.50 -9.09 -7.75
C LEU A 110 -12.13 -9.23 -8.40
N LEU A 111 -11.37 -10.28 -8.08
CA LEU A 111 -10.07 -10.56 -8.71
C LEU A 111 -10.18 -11.04 -10.15
N ALA A 112 -11.33 -11.53 -10.59
CA ALA A 112 -11.58 -11.87 -11.99
C ALA A 112 -11.73 -10.62 -12.87
N LEU A 113 -11.99 -9.45 -12.26
CA LEU A 113 -12.11 -8.19 -12.97
C LEU A 113 -10.71 -7.57 -13.19
N PRO A 114 -10.34 -7.21 -14.43
CA PRO A 114 -9.07 -6.55 -14.68
C PRO A 114 -9.03 -5.17 -14.01
N LEU A 115 -8.07 -4.95 -13.11
CA LEU A 115 -7.91 -3.68 -12.38
C LEU A 115 -7.90 -2.47 -13.33
N LEU A 116 -7.20 -2.58 -14.47
CA LEU A 116 -7.11 -1.50 -15.46
C LEU A 116 -8.48 -1.11 -16.02
N LEU A 117 -9.35 -2.09 -16.30
CA LEU A 117 -10.70 -1.80 -16.81
C LEU A 117 -11.55 -1.08 -15.76
N ILE A 118 -11.44 -1.50 -14.49
CA ILE A 118 -12.14 -0.81 -13.39
C ILE A 118 -11.60 0.61 -13.21
N ALA A 119 -10.28 0.81 -13.31
CA ALA A 119 -9.66 2.14 -13.25
C ALA A 119 -10.20 3.06 -14.34
N ILE A 120 -10.22 2.62 -15.59
CA ILE A 120 -10.76 3.39 -16.73
C ILE A 120 -12.24 3.71 -16.51
N LEU A 121 -13.03 2.74 -16.06
CA LEU A 121 -14.46 2.94 -15.81
C LEU A 121 -14.68 3.99 -14.71
N LEU A 122 -13.93 3.92 -13.62
CA LEU A 122 -14.02 4.90 -12.54
C LEU A 122 -13.64 6.31 -13.00
N LEU A 123 -12.59 6.45 -13.82
CA LEU A 123 -12.19 7.73 -14.40
C LEU A 123 -13.21 8.32 -15.38
N ALA A 124 -14.09 7.49 -15.95
CA ALA A 124 -15.18 7.96 -16.79
C ALA A 124 -16.35 8.57 -16.01
N PHE A 125 -16.53 8.17 -14.73
CA PHE A 125 -17.62 8.64 -13.88
C PHE A 125 -17.18 9.65 -12.80
N PHE A 126 -15.91 9.60 -12.41
CA PHE A 126 -15.36 10.44 -11.35
C PHE A 126 -14.22 11.30 -11.90
N GLU A 127 -14.10 12.53 -11.42
CA GLU A 127 -12.92 13.34 -11.73
C GLU A 127 -11.63 12.64 -11.28
N PRO A 128 -10.56 12.66 -12.10
CA PRO A 128 -9.27 12.10 -11.73
C PRO A 128 -8.77 12.70 -10.43
N SER A 129 -8.64 11.88 -9.38
CA SER A 129 -8.11 12.32 -8.10
C SER A 129 -7.21 11.26 -7.49
N LEU A 130 -6.21 11.71 -6.72
CA LEU A 130 -5.31 10.80 -5.98
C LEU A 130 -6.08 9.92 -4.99
N TRP A 131 -7.17 10.42 -4.40
CA TRP A 131 -8.00 9.66 -3.47
C TRP A 131 -8.70 8.49 -4.13
N VAL A 132 -9.25 8.68 -5.32
CA VAL A 132 -9.89 7.60 -6.09
C VAL A 132 -8.85 6.53 -6.44
N LEU A 133 -7.65 6.94 -6.86
CA LEU A 133 -6.57 6.01 -7.15
C LEU A 133 -6.13 5.23 -5.90
N MET A 134 -5.91 5.91 -4.77
CA MET A 134 -5.53 5.26 -3.50
C MET A 134 -6.58 4.24 -3.05
N LEU A 135 -7.87 4.59 -3.13
CA LEU A 135 -8.97 3.71 -2.77
C LEU A 135 -9.03 2.49 -3.70
N LEU A 136 -8.90 2.69 -5.00
CA LEU A 136 -8.92 1.62 -5.98
C LEU A 136 -7.78 0.62 -5.75
N VAL A 137 -6.54 1.13 -5.72
CA VAL A 137 -5.34 0.29 -5.55
C VAL A 137 -5.36 -0.41 -4.19
N GLY A 138 -5.76 0.30 -3.13
CA GLY A 138 -5.89 -0.28 -1.79
C GLY A 138 -6.98 -1.34 -1.69
N ALA A 139 -8.14 -1.13 -2.31
CA ALA A 139 -9.23 -2.09 -2.32
C ALA A 139 -8.85 -3.38 -3.08
N PHE A 140 -8.21 -3.26 -4.24
CA PHE A 140 -7.73 -4.43 -4.97
C PHE A 140 -6.58 -5.14 -4.25
N GLY A 141 -5.63 -4.41 -3.69
CA GLY A 141 -4.58 -4.98 -2.84
C GLY A 141 -5.13 -5.73 -1.62
N ALA A 142 -6.27 -5.30 -1.09
CA ALA A 142 -6.93 -5.99 0.03
C ALA A 142 -7.38 -7.41 -0.31
N LEU A 143 -7.68 -7.70 -1.59
CA LEU A 143 -8.13 -9.02 -2.02
C LEU A 143 -7.00 -10.06 -1.90
N ASP A 144 -5.78 -9.70 -2.28
CA ASP A 144 -4.61 -10.57 -2.15
C ASP A 144 -4.21 -10.76 -0.68
N VAL A 145 -4.27 -9.66 0.12
CA VAL A 145 -4.07 -9.76 1.57
C VAL A 145 -5.11 -10.68 2.20
N ALA A 146 -6.38 -10.57 1.82
CA ALA A 146 -7.45 -11.39 2.37
C ALA A 146 -7.19 -12.88 2.14
N ARG A 147 -6.76 -13.28 0.95
CA ARG A 147 -6.38 -14.68 0.66
C ARG A 147 -5.22 -15.15 1.54
N THR A 148 -4.18 -14.34 1.67
CA THR A 148 -3.02 -14.66 2.50
C THR A 148 -3.41 -14.78 3.98
N MET A 149 -4.16 -13.79 4.49
CA MET A 149 -4.62 -13.78 5.89
C MET A 149 -5.58 -14.92 6.20
N ARG A 150 -6.42 -15.36 5.23
CA ARG A 150 -7.27 -16.54 5.38
C ARG A 150 -6.46 -17.81 5.67
N VAL A 151 -5.40 -18.04 4.89
CA VAL A 151 -4.54 -19.24 5.06
C VAL A 151 -3.85 -19.19 6.42
N GLU A 152 -3.29 -18.05 6.79
CA GLU A 152 -2.61 -17.89 8.08
C GLU A 152 -3.59 -17.97 9.27
N ALA A 153 -4.80 -17.41 9.14
CA ALA A 153 -5.81 -17.50 10.19
C ALA A 153 -6.26 -18.95 10.42
N ARG A 154 -6.41 -19.76 9.37
CA ARG A 154 -6.67 -21.20 9.51
C ARG A 154 -5.54 -21.91 10.24
N ARG A 155 -4.28 -21.59 9.87
CA ARG A 155 -3.10 -22.17 10.53
C ARG A 155 -3.05 -21.80 12.02
N VAL A 156 -3.34 -20.54 12.37
CA VAL A 156 -3.37 -20.11 13.77
C VAL A 156 -4.55 -20.75 14.51
N ALA A 157 -5.72 -20.85 13.88
CA ALA A 157 -6.91 -21.45 14.47
C ALA A 157 -6.74 -22.92 14.87
N SER A 158 -5.84 -23.65 14.22
CA SER A 158 -5.51 -25.04 14.54
C SER A 158 -4.45 -25.22 15.63
N GLN A 159 -3.92 -24.14 16.19
CA GLN A 159 -2.91 -24.21 17.26
C GLN A 159 -3.52 -24.60 18.60
N GLU A 160 -2.75 -25.30 19.43
CA GLU A 160 -3.19 -25.82 20.73
C GLU A 160 -3.73 -24.75 21.66
N PHE A 161 -3.13 -23.54 21.69
CA PHE A 161 -3.61 -22.46 22.55
C PHE A 161 -5.00 -21.93 22.13
N VAL A 162 -5.34 -21.99 20.83
CA VAL A 162 -6.69 -21.62 20.36
C VAL A 162 -7.69 -22.70 20.73
N LEU A 163 -7.33 -23.97 20.57
CA LEU A 163 -8.16 -25.09 20.99
C LEU A 163 -8.41 -25.08 22.51
N ALA A 164 -7.37 -24.79 23.30
CA ALA A 164 -7.52 -24.64 24.75
C ALA A 164 -8.50 -23.51 25.11
N ALA A 165 -8.43 -22.36 24.42
CA ALA A 165 -9.38 -21.26 24.64
C ALA A 165 -10.83 -21.63 24.26
N GLN A 166 -11.02 -22.45 23.22
CA GLN A 166 -12.33 -22.98 22.85
C GLN A 166 -12.89 -23.93 23.93
N LEU A 167 -12.05 -24.81 24.46
CA LEU A 167 -12.42 -25.73 25.54
C LEU A 167 -12.76 -25.00 26.86
N GLN A 168 -12.18 -23.83 27.10
CA GLN A 168 -12.52 -22.95 28.22
C GLN A 168 -13.87 -22.21 28.01
N GLY A 169 -14.54 -22.39 26.86
CA GLY A 169 -15.83 -21.78 26.59
C GLY A 169 -15.76 -20.34 26.09
N HIS A 170 -14.59 -19.84 25.68
CA HIS A 170 -14.51 -18.51 25.07
C HIS A 170 -15.23 -18.43 23.73
N GLY A 171 -16.02 -17.38 23.55
CA GLY A 171 -16.76 -17.16 22.29
C GLY A 171 -15.85 -16.85 21.11
N SER A 172 -16.32 -17.16 19.89
CA SER A 172 -15.56 -16.98 18.63
C SER A 172 -15.02 -15.57 18.45
N ARG A 173 -15.79 -14.52 18.83
CA ARG A 173 -15.34 -13.13 18.75
C ARG A 173 -14.14 -12.85 19.66
N TYR A 174 -14.18 -13.37 20.88
CA TYR A 174 -13.07 -13.23 21.82
C TYR A 174 -11.80 -13.90 21.27
N ILE A 175 -11.93 -15.13 20.81
CA ILE A 175 -10.81 -15.90 20.25
C ILE A 175 -10.21 -15.19 19.04
N LEU A 176 -11.07 -14.73 18.11
CA LEU A 176 -10.62 -14.00 16.92
C LEU A 176 -9.80 -12.76 17.30
N THR A 177 -10.30 -11.95 18.23
CA THR A 177 -9.65 -10.66 18.57
C THR A 177 -8.44 -10.80 19.47
N HIS A 178 -8.42 -11.77 20.42
CA HIS A 178 -7.37 -11.90 21.43
C HIS A 178 -6.34 -12.98 21.11
N HIS A 179 -6.70 -13.96 20.29
CA HIS A 179 -5.80 -15.07 19.94
C HIS A 179 -5.40 -15.08 18.46
N VAL A 180 -6.36 -14.96 17.54
CA VAL A 180 -6.05 -15.09 16.10
C VAL A 180 -5.40 -13.81 15.55
N LEU A 181 -6.08 -12.66 15.61
CA LEU A 181 -5.60 -11.39 15.04
C LEU A 181 -4.20 -10.97 15.53
N PRO A 182 -3.86 -11.07 16.84
CA PRO A 182 -2.50 -10.71 17.27
C PRO A 182 -1.41 -11.60 16.69
N ASN A 183 -1.72 -12.88 16.43
CA ASN A 183 -0.78 -13.85 15.88
C ASN A 183 -0.64 -13.75 14.34
N LEU A 184 -1.50 -12.99 13.66
CA LEU A 184 -1.38 -12.70 12.21
C LEU A 184 -0.42 -11.55 11.90
N ARG A 185 0.04 -10.79 12.90
CA ARG A 185 0.93 -9.63 12.70
C ARG A 185 2.17 -9.91 11.84
N PRO A 186 2.92 -11.00 12.02
CA PRO A 186 4.09 -11.28 11.18
C PRO A 186 3.73 -11.46 9.70
N ALA A 187 2.67 -12.22 9.43
CA ALA A 187 2.18 -12.45 8.07
C ALA A 187 1.63 -11.17 7.43
N LEU A 188 0.93 -10.33 8.22
CA LEU A 188 0.44 -9.03 7.77
C LEU A 188 1.58 -8.09 7.39
N LEU A 189 2.63 -8.01 8.20
CA LEU A 189 3.81 -7.20 7.89
C LEU A 189 4.50 -7.65 6.60
N THR A 190 4.57 -8.95 6.36
CA THR A 190 5.08 -9.51 5.10
C THR A 190 4.19 -9.10 3.93
N GLY A 191 2.87 -9.21 4.06
CA GLY A 191 1.91 -8.76 3.05
C GLY A 191 2.05 -7.29 2.71
N ILE A 192 2.11 -6.41 3.71
CA ILE A 192 2.30 -4.96 3.53
C ILE A 192 3.60 -4.66 2.79
N SER A 193 4.69 -5.35 3.13
CA SER A 193 5.99 -5.13 2.48
C SER A 193 6.00 -5.48 0.99
N VAL A 194 5.05 -6.27 0.51
CA VAL A 194 4.85 -6.57 -0.92
C VAL A 194 3.91 -5.56 -1.57
N ILE A 195 2.82 -5.20 -0.89
CA ILE A 195 1.77 -4.35 -1.47
C ILE A 195 2.23 -2.90 -1.62
N VAL A 196 2.95 -2.34 -0.64
CA VAL A 196 3.40 -0.94 -0.72
C VAL A 196 4.24 -0.66 -1.97
N PRO A 197 5.28 -1.42 -2.31
CA PRO A 197 6.00 -1.24 -3.58
C PRO A 197 5.13 -1.46 -4.81
N GLN A 198 4.26 -2.47 -4.79
CA GLN A 198 3.36 -2.77 -5.91
C GLN A 198 2.37 -1.63 -6.17
N SER A 199 1.86 -0.97 -5.13
CA SER A 199 0.97 0.19 -5.24
C SER A 199 1.64 1.44 -5.82
N ILE A 200 2.96 1.52 -5.78
CA ILE A 200 3.75 2.61 -6.38
C ILE A 200 3.97 2.38 -7.88
N LEU A 201 3.96 1.11 -8.32
CA LEU A 201 4.22 0.72 -9.72
C LEU A 201 2.99 0.77 -10.62
N VAL A 202 1.79 0.88 -10.06
CA VAL A 202 0.52 1.02 -10.79
C VAL A 202 0.23 2.48 -11.13
#